data_350a95c71c5290155017ae4c78042eab
#
_entry.id   350a95c71c5290155017ae4c78042eab
#
_cell.length_a   1.000
_cell.length_b   1.000
_cell.length_c   1.000
_cell.angle_alpha   90.00
_cell.angle_beta   90.00
_cell.angle_gamma   90.00
#
_symmetry.space_group_name_H-M   'P 1'
#
loop_
_entity.id
_entity.type
_entity.pdbx_description
1 polymer ?
#
loop_
_entity_poly.entity_id
_entity_poly.type
_entity_poly.pdbx_seq_one_letter_code
_entity_poly.pdbx_strand_id
1 'polypeptide(L)'
;MPARRPSTSHRRAHGRHHAARRMALLLLSGLILAASATGAAHAQTAPVARPSAADPYAAHIAEAAQRYGIPEHWIRAVLRAESAGDVRAISSAGALGLMQIMPDTWAGLRVRYRLGRDPYDPHDNLMAGAAYLREMWDRYGDVAAMLAAYNAGPGRYDDHRS
;
A
#
# COMPACT_ATOMS: atom_id res chain seq x y z
N MET A 1 55.72 -20.71 34.10
CA MET A 1 55.21 -19.35 33.87
C MET A 1 54.24 -19.41 32.68
N PRO A 2 52.93 -19.27 32.86
CA PRO A 2 51.98 -19.32 31.76
C PRO A 2 51.67 -17.91 31.26
N ALA A 3 51.73 -17.75 29.90
CA ALA A 3 51.48 -16.50 29.20
C ALA A 3 49.96 -16.18 29.20
N ARG A 4 49.67 -14.94 29.60
CA ARG A 4 48.31 -14.34 29.59
C ARG A 4 47.88 -14.05 28.14
N ARG A 5 46.69 -14.54 27.74
CA ARG A 5 46.00 -14.14 26.53
C ARG A 5 45.26 -12.83 26.77
N PRO A 6 45.26 -11.84 25.86
CA PRO A 6 44.38 -10.68 25.94
C PRO A 6 42.99 -11.04 25.46
N SER A 7 41.99 -10.69 26.30
CA SER A 7 40.57 -10.77 26.02
C SER A 7 40.19 -9.60 25.10
N THR A 8 39.82 -9.87 23.86
CA THR A 8 39.20 -8.89 22.96
C THR A 8 37.69 -8.87 23.18
N SER A 9 37.23 -7.86 23.93
CA SER A 9 35.80 -7.58 24.07
C SER A 9 35.26 -7.00 22.77
N HIS A 10 34.49 -7.81 22.01
CA HIS A 10 33.68 -7.29 20.93
C HIS A 10 32.51 -6.49 21.49
N ARG A 11 32.64 -5.16 21.50
CA ARG A 11 31.52 -4.24 21.64
C ARG A 11 30.63 -4.42 20.39
N ARG A 12 29.50 -5.09 20.55
CA ARG A 12 28.39 -5.04 19.60
C ARG A 12 27.80 -3.64 19.63
N ALA A 13 28.07 -2.87 18.59
CA ALA A 13 27.35 -1.63 18.33
C ALA A 13 25.92 -1.99 17.92
N HIS A 14 24.98 -1.78 18.82
CA HIS A 14 23.55 -1.82 18.51
C HIS A 14 23.22 -0.54 17.74
N GLY A 15 23.24 -0.62 16.41
CA GLY A 15 22.69 0.41 15.54
C GLY A 15 21.18 0.47 15.74
N ARG A 16 20.72 1.46 16.51
CA ARG A 16 19.31 1.80 16.63
C ARG A 16 18.87 2.51 15.35
N HIS A 17 18.36 1.77 14.39
CA HIS A 17 17.68 2.35 13.25
C HIS A 17 16.28 2.79 13.67
N HIS A 18 16.18 4.03 14.11
CA HIS A 18 14.88 4.70 14.23
C HIS A 18 14.37 5.02 12.83
N ALA A 19 13.66 4.07 12.21
CA ALA A 19 12.86 4.35 11.04
C ALA A 19 11.65 5.18 11.50
N ALA A 20 11.77 6.50 11.38
CA ALA A 20 10.66 7.42 11.60
C ALA A 20 9.63 7.21 10.50
N ARG A 21 8.63 6.39 10.77
CA ARG A 21 7.46 6.21 9.92
C ARG A 21 6.51 7.37 10.18
N ARG A 22 6.40 8.27 9.22
CA ARG A 22 5.32 9.26 9.19
C ARG A 22 4.05 8.54 8.72
N MET A 23 3.28 8.00 9.65
CA MET A 23 1.88 7.65 9.43
C MET A 23 1.08 8.95 9.38
N ALA A 24 0.65 9.35 8.20
CA ALA A 24 -0.37 10.39 8.06
C ALA A 24 -1.74 9.78 8.37
N LEU A 25 -2.12 9.76 9.64
CA LEU A 25 -3.48 9.46 10.06
C LEU A 25 -4.31 10.73 9.86
N LEU A 26 -5.04 10.83 8.76
CA LEU A 26 -6.07 11.86 8.59
C LEU A 26 -7.32 11.43 9.34
N LEU A 27 -7.45 11.89 10.58
CA LEU A 27 -8.71 11.85 11.33
C LEU A 27 -9.64 12.92 10.75
N LEU A 28 -10.67 12.49 10.04
CA LEU A 28 -11.79 13.32 9.59
C LEU A 28 -12.74 13.55 10.79
N SER A 29 -12.53 14.64 11.52
CA SER A 29 -13.51 15.14 12.49
C SER A 29 -14.53 16.00 11.76
N GLY A 30 -15.69 15.41 11.40
CA GLY A 30 -16.83 16.12 10.86
C GLY A 30 -17.64 16.80 11.98
N LEU A 31 -17.51 18.12 12.12
CA LEU A 31 -18.42 18.91 12.95
C LEU A 31 -19.65 19.29 12.13
N ILE A 32 -20.79 18.70 12.45
CA ILE A 32 -22.09 19.06 11.88
C ILE A 32 -22.59 20.30 12.61
N LEU A 33 -22.58 21.45 11.95
CA LEU A 33 -23.27 22.65 12.41
C LEU A 33 -24.54 22.83 11.57
N ALA A 34 -25.69 22.54 12.18
CA ALA A 34 -26.99 22.80 11.58
C ALA A 34 -27.29 24.30 11.65
N ALA A 35 -27.31 24.97 10.49
CA ALA A 35 -27.85 26.31 10.35
C ALA A 35 -29.01 26.25 9.35
N SER A 36 -30.25 26.42 9.89
CA SER A 36 -31.44 26.59 9.09
C SER A 36 -31.44 28.01 8.52
N ALA A 37 -31.38 28.14 7.20
CA ALA A 37 -31.67 29.38 6.49
C ALA A 37 -32.61 29.11 5.32
N THR A 38 -33.83 29.58 5.48
CA THR A 38 -34.84 29.76 4.42
C THR A 38 -34.39 30.79 3.43
N GLY A 39 -34.48 30.49 2.13
CA GLY A 39 -34.49 31.57 1.14
C GLY A 39 -33.89 31.22 -0.23
N ALA A 40 -34.75 31.34 -1.23
CA ALA A 40 -34.48 31.54 -2.65
C ALA A 40 -33.82 30.39 -3.43
N ALA A 41 -34.67 29.69 -4.18
CA ALA A 41 -34.28 28.81 -5.26
C ALA A 41 -33.53 29.61 -6.37
N HIS A 42 -32.21 29.70 -6.26
CA HIS A 42 -31.39 30.00 -7.40
C HIS A 42 -31.13 28.66 -8.08
N ALA A 43 -31.60 28.54 -9.33
CA ALA A 43 -31.19 27.45 -10.22
C ALA A 43 -29.68 27.53 -10.38
N GLN A 44 -28.95 26.84 -9.52
CA GLN A 44 -27.54 26.61 -9.69
C GLN A 44 -27.42 25.63 -10.85
N THR A 45 -27.04 26.16 -12.02
CA THR A 45 -26.46 25.33 -13.08
C THR A 45 -25.34 24.53 -12.45
N ALA A 46 -25.57 23.23 -12.27
CA ALA A 46 -24.54 22.32 -11.81
C ALA A 46 -23.28 22.55 -12.68
N PRO A 47 -22.09 22.74 -12.09
CA PRO A 47 -20.89 22.86 -12.88
C PRO A 47 -20.78 21.60 -13.73
N VAL A 48 -20.73 21.79 -15.06
CA VAL A 48 -20.44 20.70 -16.00
C VAL A 48 -19.13 20.09 -15.51
N ALA A 49 -19.20 18.88 -14.98
CA ALA A 49 -18.05 18.15 -14.52
C ALA A 49 -17.05 18.12 -15.67
N ARG A 50 -15.88 18.75 -15.50
CA ARG A 50 -14.79 18.61 -16.46
C ARG A 50 -14.58 17.14 -16.67
N PRO A 51 -14.39 16.67 -17.94
CA PRO A 51 -14.04 15.28 -18.17
C PRO A 51 -12.85 14.96 -17.27
N SER A 52 -13.03 14.08 -16.32
CA SER A 52 -11.94 13.55 -15.53
C SER A 52 -10.95 12.97 -16.53
N ALA A 53 -9.68 13.39 -16.50
CA ALA A 53 -8.66 12.74 -17.30
C ALA A 53 -8.81 11.23 -17.10
N ALA A 54 -8.96 10.48 -18.20
CA ALA A 54 -9.19 9.06 -18.14
C ALA A 54 -8.12 8.44 -17.25
N ASP A 55 -8.53 7.66 -16.25
CA ASP A 55 -7.61 6.96 -15.36
C ASP A 55 -6.74 5.99 -16.20
N PRO A 56 -5.43 6.23 -16.32
CA PRO A 56 -4.57 5.44 -17.19
C PRO A 56 -4.48 3.96 -16.78
N TYR A 57 -4.88 3.65 -15.56
CA TYR A 57 -4.81 2.30 -15.01
C TYR A 57 -6.17 1.60 -14.93
N ALA A 58 -7.24 2.23 -15.40
CA ALA A 58 -8.60 1.70 -15.25
C ALA A 58 -8.76 0.28 -15.77
N ALA A 59 -8.23 -0.01 -16.97
CA ALA A 59 -8.31 -1.35 -17.58
C ALA A 59 -7.53 -2.40 -16.77
N HIS A 60 -6.32 -2.08 -16.33
CA HIS A 60 -5.50 -2.98 -15.52
C HIS A 60 -6.11 -3.26 -14.15
N ILE A 61 -6.74 -2.25 -13.54
CA ILE A 61 -7.43 -2.38 -12.26
C ILE A 61 -8.67 -3.28 -12.41
N ALA A 62 -9.46 -3.08 -13.47
CA ALA A 62 -10.63 -3.91 -13.73
C ALA A 62 -10.25 -5.38 -13.96
N GLU A 63 -9.21 -5.63 -14.75
CA GLU A 63 -8.67 -6.97 -14.98
C GLU A 63 -8.17 -7.61 -13.67
N ALA A 64 -7.38 -6.90 -12.87
CA ALA A 64 -6.86 -7.38 -11.60
C ALA A 64 -7.99 -7.69 -10.60
N ALA A 65 -9.00 -6.82 -10.53
CA ALA A 65 -10.18 -7.02 -9.68
C ALA A 65 -10.95 -8.29 -10.06
N GLN A 66 -11.17 -8.48 -11.35
CA GLN A 66 -11.84 -9.69 -11.87
C GLN A 66 -11.02 -10.95 -11.61
N ARG A 67 -9.71 -10.90 -11.89
CA ARG A 67 -8.82 -12.06 -11.78
C ARG A 67 -8.66 -12.57 -10.34
N TYR A 68 -8.57 -11.66 -9.39
CA TYR A 68 -8.35 -12.00 -7.98
C TYR A 68 -9.59 -11.90 -7.09
N GLY A 69 -10.76 -11.52 -7.67
CA GLY A 69 -12.02 -11.47 -6.96
C GLY A 69 -12.02 -10.46 -5.80
N ILE A 70 -11.38 -9.29 -6.00
CA ILE A 70 -11.38 -8.20 -5.03
C ILE A 70 -11.99 -6.93 -5.64
N PRO A 71 -12.62 -6.06 -4.83
CA PRO A 71 -13.24 -4.85 -5.35
C PRO A 71 -12.21 -3.88 -5.95
N GLU A 72 -12.50 -3.29 -7.13
CA GLU A 72 -11.63 -2.28 -7.77
C GLU A 72 -11.29 -1.13 -6.84
N HIS A 73 -12.24 -0.68 -6.01
CA HIS A 73 -12.01 0.46 -5.12
C HIS A 73 -10.95 0.16 -4.04
N TRP A 74 -10.72 -1.09 -3.66
CA TRP A 74 -9.60 -1.46 -2.79
C TRP A 74 -8.25 -1.28 -3.49
N ILE A 75 -8.15 -1.76 -4.73
CA ILE A 75 -6.94 -1.60 -5.54
C ILE A 75 -6.63 -0.12 -5.74
N ARG A 76 -7.65 0.69 -6.11
CA ARG A 76 -7.53 2.14 -6.30
C ARG A 76 -7.10 2.87 -5.03
N ALA A 77 -7.66 2.48 -3.88
CA ALA A 77 -7.32 3.08 -2.60
C ALA A 77 -5.85 2.81 -2.23
N VAL A 78 -5.39 1.57 -2.39
CA VAL A 78 -4.01 1.19 -2.12
C VAL A 78 -3.05 1.88 -3.10
N LEU A 79 -3.31 1.82 -4.41
CA LEU A 79 -2.50 2.52 -5.42
C LEU A 79 -2.32 4.01 -5.08
N ARG A 80 -3.40 4.68 -4.70
CA ARG A 80 -3.36 6.10 -4.33
C ARG A 80 -2.53 6.35 -3.08
N ALA A 81 -2.65 5.47 -2.08
CA ALA A 81 -1.92 5.59 -0.82
C ALA A 81 -0.43 5.27 -0.98
N GLU A 82 -0.09 4.31 -1.83
CA GLU A 82 1.27 3.81 -1.99
C GLU A 82 2.13 4.69 -2.90
N SER A 83 1.62 5.11 -4.03
CA SER A 83 2.41 5.83 -5.05
C SER A 83 1.76 7.10 -5.59
N ALA A 84 0.49 7.37 -5.26
CA ALA A 84 -0.31 8.42 -5.92
C ALA A 84 -0.35 8.29 -7.46
N GLY A 85 -0.09 7.09 -7.99
CA GLY A 85 -0.04 6.80 -9.43
C GLY A 85 1.34 6.95 -10.07
N ASP A 86 2.40 7.14 -9.30
CA ASP A 86 3.77 7.16 -9.83
C ASP A 86 4.24 5.72 -10.10
N VAL A 87 4.34 5.38 -11.39
CA VAL A 87 4.75 4.05 -11.86
C VAL A 87 6.19 3.71 -11.48
N ARG A 88 7.04 4.70 -11.25
CA ARG A 88 8.44 4.51 -10.91
C ARG A 88 8.76 4.82 -9.44
N ALA A 89 7.74 4.92 -8.60
CA ALA A 89 7.92 5.17 -7.19
C ALA A 89 8.86 4.13 -6.54
N ILE A 90 9.79 4.62 -5.72
CA ILE A 90 10.66 3.79 -4.89
C ILE A 90 10.62 4.37 -3.48
N SER A 91 10.23 3.57 -2.49
CA SER A 91 10.25 4.02 -1.10
C SER A 91 11.67 3.96 -0.51
N SER A 92 11.87 4.64 0.63
CA SER A 92 13.13 4.54 1.37
C SER A 92 13.45 3.12 1.86
N ALA A 93 12.46 2.24 1.93
CA ALA A 93 12.61 0.83 2.25
C ALA A 93 12.85 -0.06 1.02
N GLY A 94 12.82 0.52 -0.20
CA GLY A 94 13.03 -0.20 -1.45
C GLY A 94 11.77 -0.84 -2.05
N ALA A 95 10.56 -0.45 -1.61
CA ALA A 95 9.33 -0.90 -2.26
C ALA A 95 9.18 -0.26 -3.65
N LEU A 96 8.57 -0.98 -4.61
CA LEU A 96 8.65 -0.69 -6.03
C LEU A 96 7.28 -0.48 -6.68
N GLY A 97 7.17 0.55 -7.51
CA GLY A 97 6.10 0.81 -8.47
C GLY A 97 4.77 1.24 -7.86
N LEU A 98 3.70 1.12 -8.64
CA LEU A 98 2.35 1.62 -8.32
C LEU A 98 1.81 1.11 -6.98
N MET A 99 2.01 -0.17 -6.68
CA MET A 99 1.49 -0.85 -5.49
C MET A 99 2.56 -1.06 -4.41
N GLN A 100 3.75 -0.46 -4.56
CA GLN A 100 4.86 -0.48 -3.61
C GLN A 100 5.18 -1.88 -3.08
N ILE A 101 5.41 -2.80 -4.00
CA ILE A 101 5.75 -4.19 -3.67
C ILE A 101 7.23 -4.29 -3.30
N MET A 102 7.53 -4.91 -2.16
CA MET A 102 8.91 -5.18 -1.76
C MET A 102 9.59 -6.18 -2.70
N PRO A 103 10.90 -6.04 -2.99
CA PRO A 103 11.62 -6.90 -3.95
C PRO A 103 11.44 -8.40 -3.72
N ASP A 104 11.52 -8.87 -2.48
CA ASP A 104 11.36 -10.30 -2.16
C ASP A 104 9.91 -10.76 -2.38
N THR A 105 8.94 -9.90 -2.03
CA THR A 105 7.52 -10.16 -2.29
C THR A 105 7.26 -10.21 -3.80
N TRP A 106 7.81 -9.26 -4.57
CA TRP A 106 7.73 -9.26 -6.02
C TRP A 106 8.28 -10.55 -6.62
N ALA A 107 9.49 -10.97 -6.20
CA ALA A 107 10.11 -12.19 -6.70
C ALA A 107 9.22 -13.43 -6.49
N GLY A 108 8.54 -13.52 -5.35
CA GLY A 108 7.59 -14.59 -5.07
C GLY A 108 6.31 -14.50 -5.90
N LEU A 109 5.70 -13.31 -5.95
CA LEU A 109 4.43 -13.09 -6.66
C LEU A 109 4.58 -13.27 -8.16
N ARG A 110 5.65 -12.74 -8.78
CA ARG A 110 5.87 -12.88 -10.22
C ARG A 110 5.96 -14.33 -10.68
N VAL A 111 6.56 -15.20 -9.90
CA VAL A 111 6.63 -16.64 -10.20
C VAL A 111 5.27 -17.30 -10.02
N ARG A 112 4.62 -17.06 -8.88
CA ARG A 112 3.32 -17.67 -8.53
C ARG A 112 2.21 -17.30 -9.49
N TYR A 113 2.19 -16.04 -9.92
CA TYR A 113 1.13 -15.49 -10.79
C TYR A 113 1.56 -15.33 -12.25
N ARG A 114 2.75 -15.79 -12.63
CA ARG A 114 3.31 -15.77 -13.99
C ARG A 114 3.38 -14.35 -14.57
N LEU A 115 3.85 -13.40 -13.76
CA LEU A 115 4.05 -12.02 -14.17
C LEU A 115 5.41 -11.86 -14.86
N GLY A 116 5.61 -10.73 -15.53
CA GLY A 116 6.84 -10.37 -16.20
C GLY A 116 8.04 -10.21 -15.26
N ARG A 117 9.08 -9.55 -15.75
CA ARG A 117 10.34 -9.37 -15.00
C ARG A 117 10.50 -7.95 -14.45
N ASP A 118 9.82 -6.98 -15.06
CA ASP A 118 9.91 -5.57 -14.68
C ASP A 118 8.88 -5.24 -13.59
N PRO A 119 9.31 -4.91 -12.35
CA PRO A 119 8.40 -4.53 -11.29
C PRO A 119 7.76 -3.15 -11.53
N TYR A 120 8.21 -2.39 -12.53
CA TYR A 120 7.64 -1.10 -12.90
C TYR A 120 6.67 -1.18 -14.08
N ASP A 121 6.46 -2.37 -14.67
CA ASP A 121 5.38 -2.56 -15.63
C ASP A 121 4.03 -2.32 -14.93
N PRO A 122 3.20 -1.38 -15.42
CA PRO A 122 1.97 -1.00 -14.73
C PRO A 122 0.97 -2.15 -14.57
N HIS A 123 0.81 -2.97 -15.61
CA HIS A 123 -0.07 -4.13 -15.58
C HIS A 123 0.41 -5.14 -14.53
N ASP A 124 1.67 -5.55 -14.61
CA ASP A 124 2.21 -6.61 -13.76
C ASP A 124 2.33 -6.16 -12.29
N ASN A 125 2.67 -4.89 -12.04
CA ASN A 125 2.73 -4.35 -10.69
C ASN A 125 1.33 -4.29 -10.04
N LEU A 126 0.29 -3.88 -10.80
CA LEU A 126 -1.10 -3.89 -10.34
C LEU A 126 -1.61 -5.32 -10.09
N MET A 127 -1.28 -6.25 -10.99
CA MET A 127 -1.60 -7.67 -10.80
C MET A 127 -0.96 -8.23 -9.53
N ALA A 128 0.32 -7.94 -9.29
CA ALA A 128 1.03 -8.37 -8.08
C ALA A 128 0.39 -7.78 -6.82
N GLY A 129 0.10 -6.48 -6.81
CA GLY A 129 -0.53 -5.82 -5.67
C GLY A 129 -1.92 -6.35 -5.36
N ALA A 130 -2.73 -6.58 -6.41
CA ALA A 130 -4.08 -7.15 -6.26
C ALA A 130 -4.04 -8.59 -5.75
N ALA A 131 -3.12 -9.41 -6.29
CA ALA A 131 -2.91 -10.77 -5.80
C ALA A 131 -2.49 -10.78 -4.32
N TYR A 132 -1.59 -9.87 -3.94
CA TYR A 132 -1.13 -9.76 -2.55
C TYR A 132 -2.23 -9.26 -1.60
N LEU A 133 -3.08 -8.32 -2.04
CA LEU A 133 -4.29 -7.93 -1.29
C LEU A 133 -5.22 -9.12 -1.10
N ARG A 134 -5.40 -9.94 -2.13
CA ARG A 134 -6.22 -11.16 -2.05
C ARG A 134 -5.63 -12.16 -1.04
N GLU A 135 -4.32 -12.41 -1.06
CA GLU A 135 -3.66 -13.28 -0.08
C GLU A 135 -3.87 -12.79 1.36
N MET A 136 -3.81 -11.48 1.59
CA MET A 136 -4.06 -10.88 2.91
C MET A 136 -5.52 -10.97 3.31
N TRP A 137 -6.44 -10.76 2.36
CA TRP A 137 -7.88 -10.93 2.61
C TRP A 137 -8.21 -12.37 3.00
N ASP A 138 -7.70 -13.35 2.25
CA ASP A 138 -7.94 -14.78 2.53
C ASP A 138 -7.39 -15.20 3.89
N ARG A 139 -6.30 -14.58 4.31
CA ARG A 139 -5.67 -14.91 5.60
C ARG A 139 -6.36 -14.29 6.79
N TYR A 140 -6.89 -13.08 6.67
CA TYR A 140 -7.36 -12.31 7.81
C TYR A 140 -8.88 -12.06 7.84
N GLY A 141 -9.57 -12.09 6.69
CA GLY A 141 -11.02 -11.94 6.58
C GLY A 141 -11.60 -10.58 7.03
N ASP A 142 -10.74 -9.61 7.29
CA ASP A 142 -11.09 -8.26 7.75
C ASP A 142 -10.31 -7.21 6.96
N VAL A 143 -10.97 -6.12 6.54
CA VAL A 143 -10.35 -5.09 5.69
C VAL A 143 -9.22 -4.35 6.40
N ALA A 144 -9.40 -4.02 7.68
CA ALA A 144 -8.36 -3.30 8.42
C ALA A 144 -7.14 -4.18 8.64
N ALA A 145 -7.35 -5.47 8.99
CA ALA A 145 -6.30 -6.46 9.14
C ALA A 145 -5.57 -6.73 7.81
N MET A 146 -6.31 -6.86 6.71
CA MET A 146 -5.77 -7.01 5.36
C MET A 146 -4.83 -5.86 5.00
N LEU A 147 -5.28 -4.60 5.16
CA LEU A 147 -4.50 -3.41 4.84
C LEU A 147 -3.28 -3.24 5.76
N ALA A 148 -3.44 -3.55 7.05
CA ALA A 148 -2.33 -3.51 8.01
C ALA A 148 -1.27 -4.55 7.67
N ALA A 149 -1.67 -5.78 7.32
CA ALA A 149 -0.77 -6.85 6.90
C ALA A 149 -0.12 -6.57 5.55
N TYR A 150 -0.84 -5.98 4.60
CA TYR A 150 -0.28 -5.53 3.33
C TYR A 150 0.87 -4.54 3.56
N ASN A 151 0.64 -3.52 4.39
CA ASN A 151 1.64 -2.48 4.68
C ASN A 151 2.80 -2.98 5.54
N ALA A 152 2.56 -3.79 6.57
CA ALA A 152 3.59 -4.23 7.51
C ALA A 152 4.36 -5.47 7.06
N GLY A 153 3.76 -6.27 6.18
CA GLY A 153 4.09 -7.66 5.92
C GLY A 153 3.38 -8.60 6.91
N PRO A 154 2.86 -9.75 6.45
CA PRO A 154 2.04 -10.65 7.27
C PRO A 154 2.78 -11.17 8.52
N GLY A 155 4.05 -11.52 8.41
CA GLY A 155 4.83 -11.97 9.56
C GLY A 155 4.91 -10.92 10.67
N ARG A 156 5.28 -9.68 10.32
CA ARG A 156 5.34 -8.60 11.30
C ARG A 156 3.95 -8.24 11.86
N TYR A 157 2.92 -8.31 11.03
CA TYR A 157 1.56 -8.07 11.49
C TYR A 157 1.14 -9.13 12.52
N ASP A 158 1.43 -10.40 12.29
CA ASP A 158 1.10 -11.49 13.21
C ASP A 158 1.84 -11.36 14.54
N ASP A 159 3.12 -10.98 14.51
CA ASP A 159 3.94 -10.77 15.73
C ASP A 159 3.39 -9.65 16.64
N HIS A 160 2.63 -8.69 16.08
CA HIS A 160 2.11 -7.54 16.83
C HIS A 160 0.63 -7.64 17.22
N ARG A 161 -0.10 -8.66 16.73
CA ARG A 161 -1.52 -8.85 17.07
C ARG A 161 -1.78 -9.88 18.17
N SER A 162 -0.72 -10.57 18.59
CA SER A 162 -0.75 -11.61 19.65
C SER A 162 -0.67 -11.01 21.05
#